data_b562ecac4f70d144247cc93e10b5db5e
#
_entry.id   b562ecac4f70d144247cc93e10b5db5e
#
_cell.length_a   1.000
_cell.length_b   1.000
_cell.length_c   1.000
_cell.angle_alpha   90.00
_cell.angle_beta   90.00
_cell.angle_gamma   90.00
#
_symmetry.space_group_name_H-M   'P 1'
#
loop_
_entity.id
_entity.type
_entity.pdbx_description
1 polymer ?
#
loop_
_entity_poly.entity_id
_entity_poly.type
_entity_poly.pdbx_seq_one_letter_code
_entity_poly.pdbx_strand_id
1 'polypeptide(L)'
;MGPYFEVNGYRARAQIGCAPEEHGVTQETVIDLRVHLVAEPALYLDRYAMAYDYLQATDAIAATIAEGHHILQEALALRIGRRILASAQVERVDVRVRKTERYEGVDSIGFFTVVDRTLLDRVDALVQTAA
;
A
#
# COMPACT_ATOMS: atom_id res chain seq x y z
N MET A 1 -18.65 -5.07 9.58
CA MET A 1 -17.26 -4.73 9.22
C MET A 1 -16.32 -5.52 10.11
N GLY A 2 -15.35 -6.19 9.54
CA GLY A 2 -14.40 -7.02 10.29
C GLY A 2 -13.27 -6.22 10.94
N PRO A 3 -12.38 -6.89 11.66
CA PRO A 3 -11.24 -6.26 12.29
C PRO A 3 -10.20 -5.80 11.28
N TYR A 4 -9.40 -4.79 11.65
CA TYR A 4 -8.29 -4.38 10.82
C TYR A 4 -7.12 -3.93 11.69
N PHE A 5 -5.90 -4.11 11.18
CA PHE A 5 -4.70 -3.46 11.70
C PHE A 5 -4.46 -2.15 10.98
N GLU A 6 -3.87 -1.18 11.68
CA GLU A 6 -3.44 0.07 11.08
C GLU A 6 -1.93 0.18 11.11
N VAL A 7 -1.36 0.68 10.01
CA VAL A 7 0.00 1.21 9.97
C VAL A 7 -0.13 2.70 9.73
N ASN A 8 0.29 3.49 10.68
CA ASN A 8 0.11 4.94 10.65
C ASN A 8 1.46 5.64 10.51
N GLY A 9 1.59 6.44 9.45
CA GLY A 9 2.75 7.29 9.28
C GLY A 9 4.05 6.54 8.96
N TYR A 10 3.99 5.51 8.13
CA TYR A 10 5.22 4.88 7.63
C TYR A 10 5.93 5.87 6.70
N ARG A 11 7.08 6.35 7.12
CA ARG A 11 7.87 7.34 6.38
C ARG A 11 9.04 6.66 5.68
N ALA A 12 9.21 6.98 4.39
CA ALA A 12 10.31 6.44 3.60
C ALA A 12 10.73 7.45 2.52
N ARG A 13 11.96 7.30 2.04
CA ARG A 13 12.41 8.00 0.85
C ARG A 13 12.09 7.13 -0.36
N ALA A 14 11.24 7.61 -1.24
CA ALA A 14 10.80 6.85 -2.41
C ALA A 14 11.06 7.61 -3.71
N GLN A 15 11.36 6.87 -4.77
CA GLN A 15 11.42 7.40 -6.13
C GLN A 15 10.00 7.36 -6.68
N ILE A 16 9.33 8.50 -6.72
CA ILE A 16 7.93 8.59 -7.12
C ILE A 16 7.64 9.93 -7.79
N GLY A 17 6.88 9.89 -8.87
CA GLY A 17 6.41 11.06 -9.57
C GLY A 17 6.53 10.98 -11.07
N CYS A 18 5.67 11.73 -11.78
CA CYS A 18 5.65 11.78 -13.24
C CYS A 18 6.40 12.99 -13.82
N ALA A 19 6.65 14.02 -13.01
CA ALA A 19 7.35 15.21 -13.48
C ALA A 19 8.84 14.94 -13.70
N PRO A 20 9.49 15.59 -14.69
CA PRO A 20 10.91 15.37 -14.96
C PRO A 20 11.81 15.56 -13.74
N GLU A 21 11.52 16.55 -12.89
CA GLU A 21 12.29 16.85 -11.70
C GLU A 21 12.13 15.81 -10.59
N GLU A 22 11.16 14.91 -10.70
CA GLU A 22 10.95 13.82 -9.75
C GLU A 22 11.72 12.54 -10.13
N HIS A 23 12.30 12.48 -11.31
CA HIS A 23 13.07 11.34 -11.76
C HIS A 23 14.51 11.38 -11.26
N GLY A 24 15.04 10.23 -10.84
CA GLY A 24 16.42 10.11 -10.38
C GLY A 24 16.66 10.63 -8.98
N VAL A 25 15.62 11.03 -8.26
CA VAL A 25 15.69 11.53 -6.88
C VAL A 25 14.69 10.80 -6.01
N THR A 26 14.88 10.89 -4.70
CA THR A 26 13.90 10.41 -3.73
C THR A 26 13.21 11.58 -3.06
N GLN A 27 12.01 11.35 -2.59
CA GLN A 27 11.29 12.32 -1.78
C GLN A 27 10.59 11.62 -0.61
N GLU A 28 10.34 12.35 0.48
CA GLU A 28 9.62 11.79 1.60
C GLU A 28 8.22 11.39 1.17
N THR A 29 7.88 10.15 1.48
CA THR A 29 6.58 9.56 1.19
C THR A 29 6.05 8.95 2.47
N VAL A 30 4.83 9.30 2.84
CA VAL A 30 4.18 8.80 4.05
C VAL A 30 3.05 7.86 3.62
N ILE A 31 3.06 6.66 4.18
CA ILE A 31 2.10 5.62 3.83
C ILE A 31 1.34 5.20 5.06
N ASP A 32 0.00 5.23 4.94
CA ASP A 32 -0.91 4.72 5.96
C ASP A 32 -1.68 3.54 5.37
N LEU A 33 -1.86 2.52 6.17
CA LEU A 33 -2.58 1.32 5.77
C LEU A 33 -3.66 0.98 6.79
N ARG A 34 -4.78 0.43 6.30
CA ARG A 34 -5.70 -0.37 7.08
C ARG A 34 -5.79 -1.74 6.43
N VAL A 35 -5.28 -2.75 7.13
CA VAL A 35 -5.26 -4.13 6.65
C VAL A 35 -6.47 -4.83 7.23
N HIS A 36 -7.52 -4.98 6.43
CA HIS A 36 -8.78 -5.60 6.87
C HIS A 36 -8.64 -7.11 6.79
N LEU A 37 -8.84 -7.76 7.93
CA LEU A 37 -8.70 -9.20 8.05
C LEU A 37 -10.05 -9.88 7.82
N VAL A 38 -9.97 -11.10 7.29
CA VAL A 38 -11.11 -11.99 7.26
C VAL A 38 -11.57 -12.22 8.70
N ALA A 39 -12.88 -12.04 8.97
CA ALA A 39 -13.42 -12.19 10.30
C ALA A 39 -13.29 -13.66 10.74
N GLU A 40 -12.45 -13.89 11.74
CA GLU A 40 -12.16 -15.23 12.27
C GLU A 40 -12.07 -15.14 13.79
N PRO A 41 -12.98 -15.83 14.53
CA PRO A 41 -12.97 -15.78 16.00
C PRO A 41 -11.64 -16.20 16.63
N ALA A 42 -10.87 -17.07 15.96
CA ALA A 42 -9.58 -17.52 16.45
C ALA A 42 -8.55 -16.40 16.61
N LEU A 43 -8.73 -15.26 15.92
CA LEU A 43 -7.86 -14.07 16.09
C LEU A 43 -7.83 -13.58 17.54
N TYR A 44 -8.90 -13.83 18.31
CA TYR A 44 -9.06 -13.29 19.64
C TYR A 44 -8.62 -14.25 20.75
N LEU A 45 -8.00 -15.39 20.39
CA LEU A 45 -7.65 -16.43 21.35
C LEU A 45 -6.31 -16.19 22.09
N ASP A 46 -5.63 -15.08 21.80
CA ASP A 46 -4.31 -14.77 22.37
C ASP A 46 -3.29 -15.87 22.12
N ARG A 47 -3.28 -16.40 20.90
CA ARG A 47 -2.34 -17.42 20.43
C ARG A 47 -1.58 -16.91 19.23
N TYR A 48 -0.26 -16.88 19.32
CA TYR A 48 0.61 -16.38 18.26
C TYR A 48 0.33 -17.06 16.91
N ALA A 49 0.09 -18.39 16.93
CA ALA A 49 -0.16 -19.15 15.71
C ALA A 49 -1.43 -18.68 14.94
N MET A 50 -2.35 -18.01 15.62
CA MET A 50 -3.61 -17.52 15.02
C MET A 50 -3.51 -16.06 14.60
N ALA A 51 -2.42 -15.38 14.95
CA ALA A 51 -2.27 -13.95 14.68
C ALA A 51 -1.96 -13.69 13.21
N TYR A 52 -2.40 -12.53 12.73
CA TYR A 52 -1.86 -11.96 11.52
C TYR A 52 -0.51 -11.33 11.84
N ASP A 53 0.53 -11.66 11.08
CA ASP A 53 1.84 -11.04 11.21
C ASP A 53 1.83 -9.68 10.49
N TYR A 54 1.60 -8.59 11.25
CA TYR A 54 1.53 -7.26 10.67
C TYR A 54 2.85 -6.76 10.08
N LEU A 55 3.99 -7.41 10.38
CA LEU A 55 5.25 -7.09 9.72
C LEU A 55 5.18 -7.36 8.21
N GLN A 56 4.31 -8.26 7.77
CA GLN A 56 4.06 -8.47 6.34
C GLN A 56 3.58 -7.17 5.66
N ALA A 57 2.83 -6.33 6.38
CA ALA A 57 2.33 -5.07 5.83
C ALA A 57 3.46 -4.06 5.64
N THR A 58 4.31 -3.88 6.65
CA THR A 58 5.46 -2.96 6.54
C THR A 58 6.50 -3.48 5.56
N ASP A 59 6.73 -4.78 5.51
CA ASP A 59 7.62 -5.40 4.53
C ASP A 59 7.10 -5.19 3.09
N ALA A 60 5.80 -5.23 2.89
CA ALA A 60 5.19 -4.96 1.59
C ALA A 60 5.47 -3.53 1.12
N ILE A 61 5.40 -2.55 2.02
CA ILE A 61 5.75 -1.16 1.71
C ILE A 61 7.21 -1.07 1.29
N ALA A 62 8.10 -1.60 2.13
CA ALA A 62 9.55 -1.53 1.89
C ALA A 62 9.93 -2.22 0.57
N ALA A 63 9.39 -3.40 0.30
CA ALA A 63 9.68 -4.16 -0.91
C ALA A 63 9.17 -3.44 -2.17
N THR A 64 8.00 -2.81 -2.09
CA THR A 64 7.46 -2.08 -3.23
C THR A 64 8.30 -0.85 -3.54
N ILE A 65 8.69 -0.08 -2.53
CA ILE A 65 9.56 1.08 -2.70
C ILE A 65 10.92 0.67 -3.31
N ALA A 66 11.45 -0.47 -2.87
CA ALA A 66 12.73 -0.99 -3.35
C ALA A 66 12.73 -1.43 -4.82
N GLU A 67 11.55 -1.59 -5.44
CA GLU A 67 11.46 -1.94 -6.86
C GLU A 67 12.02 -0.86 -7.79
N GLY A 68 12.12 0.39 -7.32
CA GLY A 68 12.61 1.51 -8.08
C GLY A 68 11.59 2.63 -8.24
N HIS A 69 11.59 3.31 -9.37
CA HIS A 69 10.72 4.47 -9.62
C HIS A 69 9.27 4.05 -9.92
N HIS A 70 8.34 4.70 -9.23
CA HIS A 70 6.90 4.60 -9.49
C HIS A 70 6.41 5.93 -10.05
N ILE A 71 5.78 5.89 -11.22
CA ILE A 71 5.34 7.13 -11.88
C ILE A 71 4.20 7.79 -11.13
N LEU A 72 3.25 6.99 -10.65
CA LEU A 72 2.03 7.49 -10.02
C LEU A 72 1.84 6.93 -8.61
N GLN A 73 1.29 7.73 -7.72
CA GLN A 73 0.88 7.30 -6.39
C GLN A 73 -0.16 6.17 -6.46
N GLU A 74 -1.05 6.23 -7.45
CA GLU A 74 -2.08 5.22 -7.71
C GLU A 74 -1.46 3.84 -7.93
N ALA A 75 -0.40 3.78 -8.73
CA ALA A 75 0.31 2.53 -8.99
C ALA A 75 1.07 2.03 -7.77
N LEU A 76 1.72 2.93 -7.03
CA LEU A 76 2.42 2.57 -5.80
C LEU A 76 1.44 1.98 -4.79
N ALA A 77 0.29 2.62 -4.60
CA ALA A 77 -0.74 2.14 -3.68
C ALA A 77 -1.25 0.75 -4.07
N LEU A 78 -1.55 0.54 -5.35
CA LEU A 78 -2.01 -0.76 -5.85
C LEU A 78 -0.97 -1.87 -5.61
N ARG A 79 0.29 -1.58 -5.90
CA ARG A 79 1.39 -2.55 -5.76
C ARG A 79 1.62 -2.95 -4.31
N ILE A 80 1.51 -1.99 -3.39
CA ILE A 80 1.57 -2.28 -1.95
C ILE A 80 0.40 -3.19 -1.55
N GLY A 81 -0.81 -2.82 -1.94
CA GLY A 81 -2.00 -3.62 -1.64
C GLY A 81 -1.93 -5.03 -2.21
N ARG A 82 -1.41 -5.18 -3.43
CA ARG A 82 -1.22 -6.49 -4.06
C ARG A 82 -0.33 -7.40 -3.21
N ARG A 83 0.77 -6.89 -2.71
CA ARG A 83 1.69 -7.68 -1.87
C ARG A 83 1.01 -8.14 -0.57
N ILE A 84 0.25 -7.24 0.05
CA ILE A 84 -0.44 -7.55 1.31
C ILE A 84 -1.54 -8.58 1.07
N LEU A 85 -2.26 -8.48 -0.04
CA LEU A 85 -3.33 -9.41 -0.42
C LEU A 85 -2.85 -10.81 -0.81
N ALA A 86 -1.54 -11.04 -0.89
CA ALA A 86 -1.00 -12.38 -1.03
C ALA A 86 -1.33 -13.28 0.18
N SER A 87 -1.59 -12.68 1.35
CA SER A 87 -2.05 -13.41 2.52
C SER A 87 -3.54 -13.70 2.43
N ALA A 88 -3.93 -14.97 2.62
CA ALA A 88 -5.33 -15.37 2.64
C ALA A 88 -6.09 -14.80 3.86
N GLN A 89 -5.38 -14.34 4.89
CA GLN A 89 -5.98 -13.71 6.06
C GLN A 89 -6.50 -12.30 5.77
N VAL A 90 -6.08 -11.68 4.67
CA VAL A 90 -6.44 -10.31 4.33
C VAL A 90 -7.58 -10.28 3.33
N GLU A 91 -8.63 -9.51 3.65
CA GLU A 91 -9.79 -9.32 2.80
C GLU A 91 -9.61 -8.15 1.84
N ARG A 92 -9.11 -7.02 2.34
CA ARG A 92 -8.83 -5.82 1.56
C ARG A 92 -7.84 -4.93 2.31
N VAL A 93 -7.28 -3.97 1.61
CA VAL A 93 -6.32 -3.02 2.18
C VAL A 93 -6.72 -1.61 1.77
N ASP A 94 -6.89 -0.72 2.76
CA ASP A 94 -6.97 0.71 2.50
C ASP A 94 -5.54 1.25 2.47
N VAL A 95 -5.17 1.93 1.40
CA VAL A 95 -3.81 2.46 1.22
C VAL A 95 -3.90 3.96 0.98
N ARG A 96 -3.17 4.73 1.76
CA ARG A 96 -2.98 6.15 1.58
C ARG A 96 -1.50 6.45 1.36
N VAL A 97 -1.21 7.13 0.26
CA VAL A 97 0.16 7.55 -0.09
C VAL A 97 0.18 9.06 -0.15
N ARG A 98 1.13 9.69 0.55
CA ARG A 98 1.29 11.15 0.56
C ARG A 98 2.72 11.53 0.26
N LYS A 99 2.91 12.50 -0.65
CA LYS A 99 4.19 13.18 -0.87
C LYS A 99 4.18 14.46 -0.06
N THR A 100 5.19 14.69 0.76
CA THR A 100 5.23 15.81 1.72
C THR A 100 6.20 16.93 1.33
N GLU A 101 7.02 16.73 0.29
CA GLU A 101 8.04 17.69 -0.13
C GLU A 101 7.79 18.27 -1.52
N ARG A 102 6.65 17.93 -2.14
CA ARG A 102 6.45 18.21 -3.57
C ARG A 102 6.15 19.66 -3.88
N TYR A 103 5.32 20.31 -3.06
CA TYR A 103 4.90 21.69 -3.30
C TYR A 103 4.96 22.52 -2.03
N GLU A 104 5.48 23.75 -2.19
CA GLU A 104 5.48 24.74 -1.13
C GLU A 104 4.05 25.17 -0.81
N GLY A 105 3.74 25.39 0.47
CA GLY A 105 2.43 25.85 0.91
C GLY A 105 1.38 24.74 1.05
N VAL A 106 1.75 23.51 0.75
CA VAL A 106 0.88 22.33 0.88
C VAL A 106 1.56 21.31 1.79
N ASP A 107 0.87 20.86 2.83
CA ASP A 107 1.43 19.87 3.76
C ASP A 107 1.73 18.55 3.06
N SER A 108 0.82 18.11 2.21
CA SER A 108 1.02 16.89 1.43
C SER A 108 0.09 16.86 0.23
N ILE A 109 0.48 16.09 -0.76
CA ILE A 109 -0.39 15.69 -1.87
C ILE A 109 -0.44 14.17 -1.86
N GLY A 110 -1.64 13.62 -1.80
CA GLY A 110 -1.79 12.20 -1.63
C GLY A 110 -2.95 11.57 -2.38
N PHE A 111 -2.93 10.27 -2.38
CA PHE A 111 -3.93 9.42 -3.00
C PHE A 111 -4.37 8.35 -2.00
N PHE A 112 -5.67 8.13 -1.91
CA PHE A 112 -6.27 7.08 -1.09
C PHE A 112 -7.06 6.12 -1.98
N THR A 113 -6.88 4.82 -1.73
CA THR A 113 -7.66 3.79 -2.42
C THR A 113 -7.88 2.57 -1.53
N VAL A 114 -8.90 1.80 -1.89
CA VAL A 114 -9.17 0.48 -1.31
C VAL A 114 -8.78 -0.56 -2.34
N VAL A 115 -7.87 -1.46 -1.97
CA VAL A 115 -7.39 -2.53 -2.84
C VAL A 115 -7.97 -3.85 -2.36
N ASP A 116 -8.66 -4.55 -3.25
CA ASP A 116 -9.15 -5.89 -3.04
C ASP A 116 -8.85 -6.77 -4.27
N ARG A 117 -9.17 -8.06 -4.19
CA ARG A 117 -8.87 -8.99 -5.29
C ARG A 117 -9.67 -8.70 -6.55
N THR A 118 -10.87 -8.16 -6.41
CA THR A 118 -11.68 -7.74 -7.56
C THR A 118 -11.00 -6.62 -8.33
N LEU A 119 -10.48 -5.60 -7.63
CA LEU A 119 -9.72 -4.52 -8.27
C LEU A 119 -8.47 -5.05 -8.98
N LEU A 120 -7.72 -5.94 -8.32
CA LEU A 120 -6.52 -6.53 -8.92
C LEU A 120 -6.84 -7.27 -10.21
N ASP A 121 -7.90 -8.07 -10.22
CA ASP A 121 -8.33 -8.81 -11.40
C ASP A 121 -8.71 -7.87 -12.55
N ARG A 122 -9.39 -6.77 -12.25
CA ARG A 122 -9.77 -5.76 -13.24
C ARG A 122 -8.56 -5.07 -13.84
N VAL A 123 -7.58 -4.70 -13.01
CA VAL A 123 -6.33 -4.08 -13.49
C VAL A 123 -5.56 -5.06 -14.36
N ASP A 124 -5.45 -6.31 -13.93
CA ASP A 124 -4.74 -7.35 -14.66
C ASP A 124 -5.38 -7.60 -16.04
N ALA A 125 -6.71 -7.57 -16.11
CA ALA A 125 -7.44 -7.71 -17.37
C ALA A 125 -7.11 -6.57 -18.35
N LEU A 126 -6.99 -5.33 -17.85
CA LEU A 126 -6.61 -4.18 -18.66
C LEU A 126 -5.18 -4.31 -19.20
N VAL A 127 -4.25 -4.78 -18.37
CA VAL A 127 -2.86 -4.99 -18.79
C VAL A 127 -2.78 -6.05 -19.90
N GLN A 128 -3.51 -7.15 -19.75
CA GLN A 128 -3.57 -8.20 -20.78
C GLN A 128 -4.16 -7.69 -22.09
N THR A 129 -5.18 -6.83 -22.01
CA THR A 129 -5.82 -6.25 -23.20
C THR A 129 -4.92 -5.23 -23.88
N ALA A 130 -4.12 -4.48 -23.11
CA ALA A 130 -3.21 -3.46 -23.63
C ALA A 130 -1.92 -4.04 -24.23
N ALA A 131 -1.60 -5.29 -23.88
CA ALA A 131 -0.47 -6.00 -24.46
C ALA A 131 -0.82 -6.53 -25.86
#